data_af43a5818bf406bb61eb320608d717ac
#
_entry.id   af43a5818bf406bb61eb320608d717ac
#
_cell.length_a   1.000
_cell.length_b   1.000
_cell.length_c   1.000
_cell.angle_alpha   90.00
_cell.angle_beta   90.00
_cell.angle_gamma   90.00
#
_symmetry.space_group_name_H-M   'P 1'
#
loop_
_entity.id
_entity.type
_entity.pdbx_description
1 polymer ?
#
loop_
_entity_poly.entity_id
_entity_poly.type
_entity_poly.pdbx_seq_one_letter_code
_entity_poly.pdbx_strand_id
1 'polypeptide(L)'
;METEDNVIRELLGEITGLITAYPKALERKASIIQAGGKDPELVEKLVKAADTMRDSGNLYLTWAKHYAAVAEGNSDASSDEDETEDFDV
;
A
#
# COMPACT_ATOMS: atom_id res chain seq x y z
N MET A 1 -23.22 12.88 -0.06
CA MET A 1 -23.09 11.67 0.65
C MET A 1 -22.60 10.58 -0.22
N GLU A 2 -23.36 10.25 -1.20
CA GLU A 2 -22.91 9.23 -2.09
C GLU A 2 -21.66 9.64 -2.79
N THR A 3 -21.53 10.91 -3.04
CA THR A 3 -20.37 11.43 -3.71
C THR A 3 -19.14 11.22 -2.89
N GLU A 4 -19.24 11.41 -1.60
CA GLU A 4 -18.11 11.24 -0.73
C GLU A 4 -17.71 9.80 -0.61
N ASP A 5 -18.68 8.91 -0.60
CA ASP A 5 -18.38 7.50 -0.53
C ASP A 5 -17.67 7.07 -1.79
N ASN A 6 -18.10 7.60 -2.92
CA ASN A 6 -17.46 7.27 -4.17
C ASN A 6 -16.03 7.78 -4.23
N VAL A 7 -15.79 8.92 -3.66
CA VAL A 7 -14.43 9.47 -3.63
C VAL A 7 -13.50 8.58 -2.85
N ILE A 8 -13.95 8.10 -1.71
CA ILE A 8 -13.11 7.23 -0.90
C ILE A 8 -12.78 5.94 -1.64
N ARG A 9 -13.77 5.36 -2.30
CA ARG A 9 -13.53 4.15 -3.06
C ARG A 9 -12.63 4.39 -4.24
N GLU A 10 -12.81 5.50 -4.89
CA GLU A 10 -12.00 5.85 -6.01
C GLU A 10 -10.55 6.03 -5.61
N LEU A 11 -10.33 6.73 -4.50
CA LEU A 11 -8.99 6.93 -4.01
C LEU A 11 -8.37 5.62 -3.55
N LEU A 12 -9.16 4.76 -2.96
CA LEU A 12 -8.65 3.46 -2.54
C LEU A 12 -8.15 2.68 -3.75
N GLY A 13 -8.88 2.73 -4.86
CA GLY A 13 -8.46 2.07 -6.08
C GLY A 13 -7.17 2.67 -6.62
N GLU A 14 -7.06 3.98 -6.57
CA GLU A 14 -5.85 4.65 -7.06
C GLU A 14 -4.66 4.33 -6.19
N ILE A 15 -4.86 4.34 -4.88
CA ILE A 15 -3.79 4.01 -3.96
C ILE A 15 -3.35 2.58 -4.17
N THR A 16 -4.30 1.68 -4.35
CA THR A 16 -3.97 0.28 -4.58
C THR A 16 -3.10 0.15 -5.82
N GLY A 17 -3.46 0.85 -6.88
CA GLY A 17 -2.69 0.80 -8.11
C GLY A 17 -1.27 1.33 -7.92
N LEU A 18 -1.15 2.43 -7.20
CA LEU A 18 0.17 3.03 -6.97
C LEU A 18 1.03 2.17 -6.06
N ILE A 19 0.44 1.64 -5.01
CA ILE A 19 1.17 0.78 -4.08
C ILE A 19 1.65 -0.48 -4.78
N THR A 20 0.89 -0.96 -5.74
CA THR A 20 1.29 -2.13 -6.51
C THR A 20 2.36 -1.79 -7.54
N ALA A 21 2.20 -0.65 -8.18
CA ALA A 21 3.09 -0.27 -9.28
C ALA A 21 4.46 0.21 -8.82
N TYR A 22 4.50 0.89 -7.67
CA TYR A 22 5.75 1.52 -7.22
C TYR A 22 6.85 0.48 -6.96
N PRO A 23 6.59 -0.58 -6.19
CA PRO A 23 7.64 -1.57 -5.98
C PRO A 23 8.09 -2.23 -7.29
N LYS A 24 7.16 -2.42 -8.20
CA LYS A 24 7.52 -3.00 -9.49
C LYS A 24 8.43 -2.06 -10.27
N ALA A 25 8.20 -0.78 -10.15
CA ALA A 25 9.06 0.19 -10.82
C ALA A 25 10.45 0.17 -10.24
N LEU A 26 10.57 -0.01 -8.91
CA LEU A 26 11.88 -0.13 -8.30
C LEU A 26 12.61 -1.37 -8.80
N GLU A 27 11.88 -2.47 -8.92
CA GLU A 27 12.49 -3.70 -9.41
C GLU A 27 12.91 -3.57 -10.86
N ARG A 28 12.11 -2.88 -11.65
CA ARG A 28 12.45 -2.67 -13.04
C ARG A 28 13.72 -1.82 -13.16
N LYS A 29 13.81 -0.80 -12.32
CA LYS A 29 15.00 0.04 -12.31
C LYS A 29 16.22 -0.78 -11.93
N ALA A 30 16.07 -1.65 -10.93
CA ALA A 30 17.16 -2.51 -10.50
C ALA A 30 17.62 -3.41 -11.64
N SER A 31 16.68 -3.96 -12.39
CA SER A 31 17.02 -4.83 -13.51
C SER A 31 17.79 -4.09 -14.58
N ILE A 32 17.39 -2.86 -14.84
CA ILE A 32 18.07 -2.06 -15.84
C ILE A 32 19.51 -1.77 -15.41
N ILE A 33 19.69 -1.44 -14.15
CA ILE A 33 21.01 -1.14 -13.63
C ILE A 33 21.88 -2.40 -13.65
N GLN A 34 21.26 -3.52 -13.26
CA GLN A 34 21.97 -4.78 -13.24
C GLN A 34 22.43 -5.18 -14.63
N ALA A 35 21.61 -4.96 -15.62
CA ALA A 35 21.97 -5.27 -16.99
C ALA A 35 23.17 -4.47 -17.45
N GLY A 36 23.35 -3.28 -16.90
CA GLY A 36 24.50 -2.48 -17.21
C GLY A 36 25.78 -2.89 -16.52
N GLY A 37 25.67 -3.80 -15.55
CA GLY A 37 26.84 -4.32 -14.85
C GLY A 37 27.49 -3.35 -13.91
N LYS A 38 26.76 -2.34 -13.46
CA LYS A 38 27.29 -1.33 -12.58
C LYS A 38 26.50 -1.29 -11.30
N ASP A 39 27.08 -0.77 -10.28
CA ASP A 39 26.41 -0.49 -9.03
C ASP A 39 25.64 -1.67 -8.46
N PRO A 40 26.30 -2.77 -8.17
CA PRO A 40 25.60 -3.91 -7.58
C PRO A 40 24.99 -3.58 -6.23
N GLU A 41 25.58 -2.65 -5.50
CA GLU A 41 25.01 -2.26 -4.23
C GLU A 41 23.70 -1.53 -4.41
N LEU A 42 23.62 -0.71 -5.43
CA LEU A 42 22.40 0.02 -5.71
C LEU A 42 21.30 -0.94 -6.13
N VAL A 43 21.66 -1.94 -6.93
CA VAL A 43 20.70 -2.97 -7.32
C VAL A 43 20.13 -3.64 -6.10
N GLU A 44 20.97 -4.03 -5.17
CA GLU A 44 20.54 -4.71 -3.97
C GLU A 44 19.64 -3.81 -3.14
N LYS A 45 19.99 -2.54 -3.02
CA LYS A 45 19.19 -1.61 -2.27
C LYS A 45 17.82 -1.42 -2.89
N LEU A 46 17.75 -1.37 -4.21
CA LEU A 46 16.46 -1.18 -4.87
C LEU A 46 15.57 -2.41 -4.73
N VAL A 47 16.16 -3.59 -4.76
CA VAL A 47 15.39 -4.80 -4.58
C VAL A 47 14.84 -4.87 -3.15
N LYS A 48 15.66 -4.54 -2.17
CA LYS A 48 15.21 -4.52 -0.80
C LYS A 48 14.16 -3.44 -0.58
N ALA A 49 14.33 -2.31 -1.24
CA ALA A 49 13.36 -1.24 -1.13
C ALA A 49 12.02 -1.69 -1.70
N ALA A 50 12.04 -2.42 -2.79
CA ALA A 50 10.80 -2.91 -3.38
C ALA A 50 10.08 -3.84 -2.41
N ASP A 51 10.81 -4.71 -1.75
CA ASP A 51 10.21 -5.62 -0.78
C ASP A 51 9.63 -4.85 0.40
N THR A 52 10.37 -3.89 0.91
CA THR A 52 9.92 -3.07 2.03
C THR A 52 8.66 -2.30 1.66
N MET A 53 8.66 -1.71 0.47
CA MET A 53 7.52 -0.93 0.05
C MET A 53 6.31 -1.82 -0.18
N ARG A 54 6.54 -3.03 -0.67
CA ARG A 54 5.44 -3.97 -0.90
C ARG A 54 4.81 -4.37 0.43
N ASP A 55 5.62 -4.67 1.42
CA ASP A 55 5.11 -5.06 2.73
C ASP A 55 4.39 -3.91 3.41
N SER A 56 4.98 -2.73 3.36
CA SER A 56 4.36 -1.56 3.97
C SER A 56 3.08 -1.19 3.25
N GLY A 57 3.09 -1.33 1.93
CA GLY A 57 1.91 -1.02 1.14
C GLY A 57 0.77 -1.96 1.44
N ASN A 58 1.07 -3.25 1.62
CA ASN A 58 0.03 -4.20 1.97
C ASN A 58 -0.59 -3.88 3.31
N LEU A 59 0.24 -3.48 4.27
CA LEU A 59 -0.27 -3.08 5.56
C LEU A 59 -1.13 -1.83 5.44
N TYR A 60 -0.66 -0.86 4.68
CA TYR A 60 -1.42 0.35 4.46
C TYR A 60 -2.78 0.02 3.83
N LEU A 61 -2.79 -0.86 2.84
CA LEU A 61 -4.03 -1.21 2.16
C LEU A 61 -5.00 -1.94 3.07
N THR A 62 -4.48 -2.76 3.97
CA THR A 62 -5.33 -3.45 4.93
C THR A 62 -6.12 -2.42 5.74
N TRP A 63 -5.45 -1.41 6.23
CA TRP A 63 -6.12 -0.40 7.03
C TRP A 63 -6.95 0.54 6.17
N ALA A 64 -6.50 0.84 4.97
CA ALA A 64 -7.27 1.70 4.08
C ALA A 64 -8.60 1.05 3.72
N LYS A 65 -8.60 -0.24 3.47
CA LYS A 65 -9.84 -0.95 3.16
C LYS A 65 -10.76 -0.98 4.36
N HIS A 66 -10.18 -1.18 5.53
CA HIS A 66 -10.96 -1.19 6.75
C HIS A 66 -11.67 0.15 6.96
N TYR A 67 -10.94 1.24 6.81
CA TYR A 67 -11.54 2.54 7.03
C TYR A 67 -12.47 2.97 5.90
N ALA A 68 -12.25 2.45 4.71
CA ALA A 68 -13.20 2.70 3.64
C ALA A 68 -14.55 2.06 3.98
N ALA A 69 -14.52 0.86 4.55
CA ALA A 69 -15.74 0.20 4.98
C ALA A 69 -16.40 0.96 6.12
N VAL A 70 -15.62 1.47 7.04
CA VAL A 70 -16.16 2.25 8.14
C VAL A 70 -16.82 3.51 7.59
N ALA A 71 -16.19 4.14 6.62
CA ALA A 71 -16.72 5.35 6.03
C ALA A 71 -18.05 5.11 5.33
N GLU A 72 -18.26 3.89 4.87
CA GLU A 72 -19.51 3.54 4.23
C GLU A 72 -20.60 3.17 5.23
N GLY A 73 -20.27 3.23 6.50
CA GLY A 73 -21.26 2.92 7.52
C GLY A 73 -21.33 1.44 7.87
N ASN A 74 -20.29 0.70 7.58
CA ASN A 74 -20.25 -0.72 7.87
C ASN A 74 -20.01 -0.90 9.36
N SER A 75 -21.05 -1.25 10.10
CA SER A 75 -20.94 -1.37 11.54
C SER A 75 -20.05 -2.51 11.95
N ASP A 76 -19.95 -3.53 11.14
CA ASP A 76 -19.09 -4.64 11.49
C ASP A 76 -17.66 -4.17 11.51
N ALA A 77 -17.28 -3.37 10.58
CA ALA A 77 -15.96 -2.81 10.56
C ALA A 77 -15.73 -1.92 11.75
N SER A 78 -16.74 -1.19 12.14
CA SER A 78 -16.64 -0.33 13.31
C SER A 78 -16.46 -1.12 14.55
N SER A 79 -17.09 -2.23 14.65
CA SER A 79 -16.99 -3.05 15.85
C SER A 79 -15.58 -3.51 16.03
N ASP A 80 -14.89 -3.70 14.96
CA ASP A 80 -13.54 -4.14 15.06
C ASP A 80 -12.65 -3.07 15.61
N GLU A 81 -13.14 -1.90 15.74
CA GLU A 81 -12.35 -0.86 16.27
C GLU A 81 -11.97 -1.06 17.67
N ASP A 82 -12.67 -1.88 18.33
CA ASP A 82 -12.25 -2.21 19.67
C ASP A 82 -10.86 -2.71 19.63
N GLU A 83 -10.52 -3.39 18.58
CA GLU A 83 -9.23 -3.92 18.45
C GLU A 83 -8.24 -2.89 18.00
N THR A 84 -8.73 -1.85 17.47
CA THR A 84 -7.90 -0.76 17.10
C THR A 84 -7.19 -0.19 18.28
N GLU A 85 -7.79 -0.29 19.40
CA GLU A 85 -7.17 0.19 20.60
C GLU A 85 -5.90 -0.55 20.88
N ASP A 86 -5.93 -1.82 20.66
CA ASP A 86 -4.73 -2.62 20.83
C ASP A 86 -3.67 -2.15 19.88
N PHE A 87 -4.10 -1.80 18.71
CA PHE A 87 -3.18 -1.39 17.71
C PHE A 87 -2.54 -0.07 18.04
N ASP A 88 -3.27 0.79 18.65
CA ASP A 88 -2.76 2.06 19.06
C ASP A 88 -1.72 1.93 20.11
N VAL A 89 -1.74 0.91 20.83
CA VAL A 89 -0.77 0.68 21.86
C VAL A 89 0.56 0.23 21.30
#